data_938efa24451a6f2e1cc5879e62ac1237
#
_entry.id   938efa24451a6f2e1cc5879e62ac1237
#
_cell.length_a   1.000
_cell.length_b   1.000
_cell.length_c   1.000
_cell.angle_alpha   90.00
_cell.angle_beta   90.00
_cell.angle_gamma   90.00
#
_symmetry.space_group_name_H-M   'P 1'
#
loop_
_entity.id
_entity.type
_entity.pdbx_description
1 polymer ?
#
loop_
_entity_poly.entity_id
_entity_poly.type
_entity_poly.pdbx_seq_one_letter_code
_entity_poly.pdbx_strand_id
1 'polypeptide(L)'
;MRKFKDVKGQETYDVAIIGAGIAGLYSAFRLIEKDPKLKIAIFERLNRTGGRLDSDIIKLTNDGELAPKGDQHGINTIKEEQGGMRFNDSMEELMNLIHELDLEDQVVPFPMKSEVVVKEGEPAVNTNRFYFRGHGFSVADAVASDNTIWGTLYDIDQVEEGLDPNQIIANAFNRILKANNWSMGEELSADQWTEIREKVEWKGKTLNKWHIWGLFRDMGYSEECVRMLADTTGFPDTFKAFTNAGGAFQLLADFPKNPVYNTFIEGFSTLPDAIVKRLKGKVDIYLSTNLNSMHNAKDGFELRMAAAERGKNATPFSKDTKSVHAAQVILATAVKGIQDIFYKSPALFRHKQAPKLWNAINEVEGAELMKINLYFKEAWWLNGMTGRPEIQFGGNFTTLPLNAIYPFYALESISFDGDNAKLKHSHYDRPAALTLYTDFSKSQFWEGLQNIEPMFDSDLQQHFSKAKVQDLFPASQAVVDEMIKQLCLLFGVTNLPQPILTSYRSWNGKDDFEYAYHQWRLNAEDSVTRHYLAKPYKDKGIYLCNEAISDMQAWVNGSLRSADMALAHFDIEAMPKRPTERGGLDEVRPPLKKLGFGGVWG
;
A
#
# COMPACT_ATOMS: atom_id res chain seq x y z
N MET A 1 -17.89 -12.22 -14.52
CA MET A 1 -18.33 -11.29 -13.47
C MET A 1 -19.67 -10.67 -13.89
N ARG A 2 -20.55 -10.43 -12.95
CA ARG A 2 -21.90 -9.88 -13.12
C ARG A 2 -21.94 -8.41 -12.68
N LYS A 3 -23.04 -7.70 -12.96
CA LYS A 3 -23.27 -6.31 -12.52
C LYS A 3 -24.56 -6.23 -11.72
N PHE A 4 -24.82 -5.11 -11.06
CA PHE A 4 -26.05 -4.89 -10.28
C PHE A 4 -27.33 -5.27 -11.03
N LYS A 5 -27.44 -4.98 -12.33
CA LYS A 5 -28.60 -5.36 -13.14
C LYS A 5 -28.86 -6.87 -13.14
N ASP A 6 -27.81 -7.68 -12.97
CA ASP A 6 -27.85 -9.14 -13.01
C ASP A 6 -28.19 -9.75 -11.63
N VAL A 7 -28.23 -8.94 -10.56
CA VAL A 7 -28.73 -9.36 -9.24
C VAL A 7 -30.20 -9.70 -9.38
N LYS A 8 -30.53 -10.96 -9.11
CA LYS A 8 -31.93 -11.41 -9.07
C LYS A 8 -32.44 -11.23 -7.65
N GLY A 9 -33.54 -10.50 -7.48
CA GLY A 9 -34.19 -10.36 -6.18
C GLY A 9 -34.55 -11.72 -5.58
N GLN A 10 -34.42 -11.85 -4.24
CA GLN A 10 -34.72 -13.05 -3.46
C GLN A 10 -33.76 -14.25 -3.67
N GLU A 11 -32.61 -14.06 -4.31
CA GLU A 11 -31.57 -15.09 -4.29
C GLU A 11 -31.06 -15.31 -2.87
N THR A 12 -30.79 -16.59 -2.55
CA THR A 12 -30.27 -17.00 -1.23
C THR A 12 -28.86 -17.55 -1.38
N TYR A 13 -27.98 -17.12 -0.50
CA TYR A 13 -26.58 -17.54 -0.39
C TYR A 13 -26.29 -18.08 1.01
N ASP A 14 -25.38 -19.05 1.10
CA ASP A 14 -24.85 -19.51 2.37
C ASP A 14 -23.97 -18.41 3.00
N VAL A 15 -23.12 -17.77 2.15
CA VAL A 15 -22.25 -16.69 2.55
C VAL A 15 -22.30 -15.54 1.53
N ALA A 16 -22.55 -14.34 2.00
CA ALA A 16 -22.36 -13.10 1.23
C ALA A 16 -21.10 -12.38 1.70
N ILE A 17 -20.23 -12.02 0.78
CA ILE A 17 -18.99 -11.29 1.06
C ILE A 17 -19.10 -9.87 0.48
N ILE A 18 -18.86 -8.87 1.29
CA ILE A 18 -18.95 -7.46 0.91
C ILE A 18 -17.53 -6.91 0.74
N GLY A 19 -17.15 -6.69 -0.52
CA GLY A 19 -15.83 -6.26 -0.94
C GLY A 19 -15.08 -7.38 -1.69
N ALA A 20 -14.60 -7.07 -2.89
CA ALA A 20 -13.76 -7.95 -3.72
C ALA A 20 -12.28 -7.52 -3.68
N GLY A 21 -11.82 -6.93 -2.57
CA GLY A 21 -10.41 -6.80 -2.25
C GLY A 21 -9.79 -8.14 -1.90
N ILE A 22 -8.48 -8.17 -1.64
CA ILE A 22 -7.75 -9.43 -1.40
C ILE A 22 -8.35 -10.24 -0.23
N ALA A 23 -8.77 -9.60 0.88
CA ALA A 23 -9.37 -10.30 2.01
C ALA A 23 -10.68 -11.01 1.63
N GLY A 24 -11.56 -10.35 0.86
CA GLY A 24 -12.83 -10.94 0.44
C GLY A 24 -12.66 -12.05 -0.60
N LEU A 25 -11.78 -11.84 -1.57
CA LEU A 25 -11.46 -12.86 -2.59
C LEU A 25 -10.81 -14.09 -1.95
N TYR A 26 -9.84 -13.88 -1.06
CA TYR A 26 -9.19 -14.96 -0.31
C TYR A 26 -10.19 -15.72 0.57
N SER A 27 -11.08 -15.01 1.27
CA SER A 27 -12.12 -15.65 2.07
C SER A 27 -13.02 -16.56 1.21
N ALA A 28 -13.45 -16.10 0.05
CA ALA A 28 -14.24 -16.91 -0.87
C ALA A 28 -13.47 -18.14 -1.37
N PHE A 29 -12.20 -17.96 -1.70
CA PHE A 29 -11.31 -19.02 -2.16
C PHE A 29 -11.19 -20.13 -1.12
N ARG A 30 -10.88 -19.80 0.14
CA ARG A 30 -10.72 -20.74 1.23
C ARG A 30 -12.04 -21.45 1.60
N LEU A 31 -13.17 -20.72 1.56
CA LEU A 31 -14.51 -21.30 1.79
C LEU A 31 -14.87 -22.36 0.75
N ILE A 32 -14.63 -22.08 -0.54
CA ILE A 32 -14.90 -23.02 -1.65
C ILE A 32 -13.94 -24.21 -1.65
N GLU A 33 -12.70 -24.03 -1.21
CA GLU A 33 -11.77 -25.14 -1.03
C GLU A 33 -12.28 -26.13 0.02
N LYS A 34 -12.78 -25.62 1.16
CA LYS A 34 -13.33 -26.45 2.22
C LYS A 34 -14.63 -27.14 1.84
N ASP A 35 -15.57 -26.39 1.27
CA ASP A 35 -16.85 -26.93 0.83
C ASP A 35 -17.26 -26.36 -0.54
N PRO A 36 -17.01 -27.12 -1.62
CA PRO A 36 -17.37 -26.71 -2.97
C PRO A 36 -18.88 -26.57 -3.24
N LYS A 37 -19.74 -26.97 -2.29
CA LYS A 37 -21.20 -26.86 -2.42
C LYS A 37 -21.74 -25.54 -1.89
N LEU A 38 -20.95 -24.78 -1.15
CA LEU A 38 -21.37 -23.49 -0.64
C LEU A 38 -21.77 -22.53 -1.75
N LYS A 39 -22.93 -21.95 -1.61
CA LYS A 39 -23.40 -20.91 -2.52
C LYS A 39 -22.92 -19.54 -2.00
N ILE A 40 -21.90 -19.01 -2.64
CA ILE A 40 -21.23 -17.77 -2.23
C ILE A 40 -21.46 -16.67 -3.24
N ALA A 41 -21.73 -15.45 -2.78
CA ALA A 41 -21.70 -14.24 -3.58
C ALA A 41 -20.73 -13.22 -3.01
N ILE A 42 -19.99 -12.54 -3.90
CA ILE A 42 -19.16 -11.38 -3.58
C ILE A 42 -19.82 -10.15 -4.22
N PHE A 43 -19.98 -9.08 -3.46
CA PHE A 43 -20.52 -7.80 -3.92
C PHE A 43 -19.46 -6.72 -3.79
N GLU A 44 -19.09 -6.11 -4.93
CA GLU A 44 -18.05 -5.10 -5.02
C GLU A 44 -18.61 -3.79 -5.57
N ARG A 45 -18.32 -2.70 -4.88
CA ARG A 45 -18.76 -1.36 -5.25
C ARG A 45 -18.11 -0.87 -6.55
N LEU A 46 -16.82 -1.16 -6.72
CA LEU A 46 -16.09 -0.78 -7.93
C LEU A 46 -16.47 -1.66 -9.12
N ASN A 47 -16.09 -1.24 -10.30
CA ASN A 47 -16.27 -2.01 -11.55
C ASN A 47 -15.15 -3.03 -11.78
N ARG A 48 -14.29 -3.26 -10.79
CA ARG A 48 -13.15 -4.18 -10.80
C ARG A 48 -12.98 -4.90 -9.46
N THR A 49 -12.19 -5.93 -9.44
CA THR A 49 -11.72 -6.66 -8.26
C THR A 49 -10.34 -6.12 -7.82
N GLY A 50 -9.81 -6.63 -6.71
CA GLY A 50 -8.46 -6.33 -6.21
C GLY A 50 -8.40 -5.24 -5.13
N GLY A 51 -9.38 -4.35 -5.08
CA GLY A 51 -9.39 -3.26 -4.09
C GLY A 51 -8.18 -2.36 -4.23
N ARG A 52 -7.29 -2.35 -3.22
CA ARG A 52 -6.03 -1.57 -3.20
C ARG A 52 -4.86 -2.26 -3.93
N LEU A 53 -5.06 -3.40 -4.55
CA LEU A 53 -4.14 -4.00 -5.51
C LEU A 53 -4.67 -3.68 -6.91
N ASP A 54 -4.06 -2.69 -7.54
CA ASP A 54 -4.54 -2.06 -8.78
C ASP A 54 -3.36 -1.60 -9.61
N SER A 55 -3.14 -2.26 -10.74
CA SER A 55 -1.99 -2.02 -11.62
C SER A 55 -2.48 -1.52 -12.97
N ASP A 56 -1.90 -0.42 -13.44
CA ASP A 56 -2.09 0.08 -14.80
C ASP A 56 -0.98 -0.44 -15.71
N ILE A 57 -1.34 -0.95 -16.86
CA ILE A 57 -0.41 -1.44 -17.89
C ILE A 57 -0.53 -0.54 -19.11
N ILE A 58 0.50 0.26 -19.35
CA ILE A 58 0.59 1.20 -20.46
C ILE A 58 1.56 0.66 -21.51
N LYS A 59 1.08 0.43 -22.73
CA LYS A 59 1.90 -0.09 -23.85
C LYS A 59 2.14 1.00 -24.87
N LEU A 60 3.40 1.40 -25.01
CA LEU A 60 3.84 2.48 -25.91
C LEU A 60 4.85 1.97 -26.93
N THR A 61 4.93 2.63 -28.08
CA THR A 61 6.05 2.48 -29.03
C THR A 61 7.30 3.13 -28.48
N ASN A 62 8.44 2.96 -29.16
CA ASN A 62 9.67 3.66 -28.80
C ASN A 62 9.56 5.18 -28.87
N ASP A 63 8.67 5.69 -29.72
CA ASP A 63 8.41 7.12 -29.87
C ASP A 63 7.41 7.67 -28.86
N GLY A 64 6.94 6.84 -27.91
CA GLY A 64 5.98 7.22 -26.88
C GLY A 64 4.55 7.33 -27.39
N GLU A 65 4.23 6.74 -28.53
CA GLU A 65 2.87 6.65 -29.06
C GLU A 65 2.19 5.38 -28.58
N LEU A 66 0.88 5.30 -28.72
CA LEU A 66 0.12 4.10 -28.37
C LEU A 66 0.56 2.91 -29.23
N ALA A 67 0.90 1.80 -28.56
CA ALA A 67 1.25 0.58 -29.28
C ALA A 67 0.05 -0.01 -30.03
N PRO A 68 0.21 -0.42 -31.31
CA PRO A 68 -0.85 -1.07 -32.07
C PRO A 68 -1.28 -2.41 -31.42
N LYS A 69 -2.57 -2.74 -31.49
CA LYS A 69 -3.07 -4.01 -30.97
C LYS A 69 -2.47 -5.18 -31.77
N GLY A 70 -1.81 -6.10 -31.05
CA GLY A 70 -1.27 -7.33 -31.63
C GLY A 70 0.19 -7.22 -32.12
N ASP A 71 0.78 -6.04 -32.14
CA ASP A 71 2.21 -5.89 -32.39
C ASP A 71 2.98 -6.20 -31.10
N GLN A 72 4.07 -6.96 -31.21
CA GLN A 72 4.96 -7.27 -30.09
C GLN A 72 6.38 -6.76 -30.30
N HIS A 73 6.67 -6.14 -31.44
CA HIS A 73 8.00 -5.59 -31.72
C HIS A 73 8.09 -4.11 -31.37
N GLY A 74 9.13 -3.73 -30.62
CA GLY A 74 9.38 -2.33 -30.26
C GLY A 74 8.35 -1.75 -29.29
N ILE A 75 7.68 -2.58 -28.51
CA ILE A 75 6.72 -2.16 -27.49
C ILE A 75 7.44 -1.97 -26.16
N ASN A 76 7.04 -0.93 -25.44
CA ASN A 76 7.47 -0.61 -24.09
C ASN A 76 6.26 -0.75 -23.16
N THR A 77 6.28 -1.77 -22.33
CA THR A 77 5.22 -2.05 -21.36
C THR A 77 5.57 -1.43 -20.01
N ILE A 78 5.03 -0.24 -19.72
CA ILE A 78 5.21 0.42 -18.42
C ILE A 78 4.11 -0.08 -17.49
N LYS A 79 4.54 -0.61 -16.36
CA LYS A 79 3.66 -1.06 -15.28
C LYS A 79 3.69 -0.03 -14.15
N GLU A 80 2.53 0.49 -13.79
CA GLU A 80 2.35 1.40 -12.66
C GLU A 80 1.38 0.83 -11.64
N GLU A 81 1.78 0.87 -10.37
CA GLU A 81 0.95 0.45 -9.27
C GLU A 81 0.18 1.63 -8.69
N GLN A 82 -1.11 1.62 -8.83
CA GLN A 82 -1.98 2.65 -8.27
C GLN A 82 -2.22 2.49 -6.75
N GLY A 83 -1.97 1.29 -6.23
CA GLY A 83 -2.07 0.94 -4.81
C GLY A 83 -0.80 0.30 -4.27
N GLY A 84 -0.91 -0.90 -3.67
CA GLY A 84 0.24 -1.69 -3.21
C GLY A 84 1.20 -1.99 -4.35
N MET A 85 2.51 -1.91 -4.11
CA MET A 85 3.51 -2.04 -5.18
C MET A 85 4.63 -3.02 -4.90
N ARG A 86 4.78 -3.48 -3.66
CA ARG A 86 5.87 -4.38 -3.25
C ARG A 86 5.52 -5.19 -2.02
N PHE A 87 6.26 -6.25 -1.80
CA PHE A 87 6.21 -7.11 -0.61
C PHE A 87 7.61 -7.68 -0.33
N ASN A 88 7.79 -8.30 0.82
CA ASN A 88 9.03 -9.02 1.15
C ASN A 88 8.72 -10.47 1.55
N ASP A 89 9.75 -11.29 1.62
CA ASP A 89 9.62 -12.73 1.85
C ASP A 89 9.22 -13.10 3.30
N SER A 90 9.29 -12.15 4.23
CA SER A 90 8.80 -12.34 5.60
C SER A 90 7.27 -12.32 5.72
N MET A 91 6.58 -11.93 4.66
CA MET A 91 5.12 -11.95 4.57
C MET A 91 4.61 -13.36 4.31
N GLU A 92 4.67 -14.22 5.34
CA GLU A 92 4.49 -15.67 5.24
C GLU A 92 3.15 -16.05 4.58
N GLU A 93 2.03 -15.44 5.00
CA GLU A 93 0.70 -15.74 4.44
C GLU A 93 0.60 -15.38 2.95
N LEU A 94 1.24 -14.27 2.56
CA LEU A 94 1.31 -13.88 1.15
C LEU A 94 2.17 -14.86 0.34
N MET A 95 3.34 -15.24 0.86
CA MET A 95 4.23 -16.20 0.19
C MET A 95 3.58 -17.58 0.04
N ASN A 96 2.82 -18.03 1.05
CA ASN A 96 2.04 -19.26 0.97
C ASN A 96 0.94 -19.16 -0.11
N LEU A 97 0.25 -18.03 -0.20
CA LEU A 97 -0.78 -17.81 -1.22
C LEU A 97 -0.19 -17.73 -2.64
N ILE A 98 0.97 -17.09 -2.81
CA ILE A 98 1.70 -17.06 -4.09
C ILE A 98 2.01 -18.49 -4.54
N HIS A 99 2.49 -19.33 -3.64
CA HIS A 99 2.76 -20.73 -3.89
C HIS A 99 1.50 -21.50 -4.28
N GLU A 100 0.43 -21.38 -3.51
CA GLU A 100 -0.86 -22.06 -3.76
C GLU A 100 -1.49 -21.68 -5.12
N LEU A 101 -1.20 -20.48 -5.60
CA LEU A 101 -1.71 -19.97 -6.86
C LEU A 101 -0.76 -20.23 -8.05
N ASP A 102 0.38 -20.88 -7.84
CA ASP A 102 1.43 -21.13 -8.85
C ASP A 102 1.96 -19.82 -9.48
N LEU A 103 2.26 -18.82 -8.65
CA LEU A 103 2.68 -17.48 -9.08
C LEU A 103 4.16 -17.16 -8.83
N GLU A 104 4.98 -18.10 -8.37
CA GLU A 104 6.39 -17.85 -8.05
C GLU A 104 7.18 -17.31 -9.26
N ASP A 105 6.91 -17.84 -10.45
CA ASP A 105 7.55 -17.39 -11.69
C ASP A 105 7.15 -15.96 -12.10
N GLN A 106 6.13 -15.39 -11.47
CA GLN A 106 5.70 -14.01 -11.69
C GLN A 106 6.35 -13.03 -10.71
N VAL A 107 7.07 -13.53 -9.70
CA VAL A 107 7.72 -12.71 -8.68
C VAL A 107 9.08 -12.26 -9.18
N VAL A 108 9.33 -10.94 -9.13
CA VAL A 108 10.59 -10.32 -9.54
C VAL A 108 11.06 -9.32 -8.47
N PRO A 109 12.37 -9.03 -8.39
CA PRO A 109 12.90 -8.03 -7.48
C PRO A 109 12.28 -6.64 -7.70
N PHE A 110 12.04 -5.93 -6.61
CA PHE A 110 11.68 -4.52 -6.60
C PHE A 110 12.84 -3.70 -6.01
N PRO A 111 13.69 -3.09 -6.85
CA PRO A 111 14.90 -2.41 -6.37
C PRO A 111 14.54 -1.12 -5.64
N MET A 112 15.09 -0.96 -4.43
CA MET A 112 14.80 0.15 -3.53
C MET A 112 15.82 1.29 -3.61
N LYS A 113 16.95 1.08 -4.28
CA LYS A 113 18.04 2.06 -4.39
C LYS A 113 18.69 2.05 -5.76
N SER A 114 19.31 3.16 -6.11
CA SER A 114 20.07 3.37 -7.34
C SER A 114 21.55 3.24 -7.01
N GLU A 115 22.12 2.05 -7.23
CA GLU A 115 23.56 1.80 -7.05
C GLU A 115 24.28 1.94 -8.39
N VAL A 116 25.08 2.98 -8.53
CA VAL A 116 25.75 3.35 -9.78
C VAL A 116 27.24 3.53 -9.56
N VAL A 117 28.06 3.01 -10.47
CA VAL A 117 29.50 3.29 -10.54
C VAL A 117 29.67 4.66 -11.15
N VAL A 118 29.91 5.68 -10.33
CA VAL A 118 30.04 7.07 -10.77
C VAL A 118 31.40 7.33 -11.41
N LYS A 119 32.43 6.61 -10.96
CA LYS A 119 33.78 6.75 -11.48
C LYS A 119 34.39 5.37 -11.70
N GLU A 120 34.99 5.17 -12.89
CA GLU A 120 35.57 3.89 -13.28
C GLU A 120 36.60 3.42 -12.25
N GLY A 121 36.47 2.16 -11.81
CA GLY A 121 37.33 1.54 -10.79
C GLY A 121 36.93 1.80 -9.36
N GLU A 122 35.93 2.61 -9.09
CA GLU A 122 35.38 2.82 -7.76
C GLU A 122 34.13 1.93 -7.51
N PRO A 123 33.80 1.62 -6.24
CA PRO A 123 32.57 0.90 -5.94
C PRO A 123 31.32 1.71 -6.31
N ALA A 124 30.22 1.02 -6.59
CA ALA A 124 28.93 1.66 -6.80
C ALA A 124 28.48 2.40 -5.53
N VAL A 125 27.85 3.54 -5.71
CA VAL A 125 27.31 4.38 -4.65
C VAL A 125 25.82 4.61 -4.85
N ASN A 126 25.09 4.85 -3.78
CA ASN A 126 23.66 5.17 -3.86
C ASN A 126 23.48 6.62 -4.34
N THR A 127 22.96 6.77 -5.55
CA THR A 127 22.75 8.05 -6.23
C THR A 127 21.37 8.65 -6.03
N ASN A 128 20.47 8.00 -5.27
CA ASN A 128 19.14 8.55 -4.99
C ASN A 128 19.26 9.97 -4.41
N ARG A 129 18.31 10.82 -4.82
CA ARG A 129 18.35 12.26 -4.54
C ARG A 129 17.52 12.61 -3.31
N PHE A 130 18.06 13.58 -2.57
CA PHE A 130 17.39 14.30 -1.50
C PHE A 130 17.24 15.77 -1.83
N TYR A 131 16.13 16.38 -1.42
CA TYR A 131 15.94 17.82 -1.40
C TYR A 131 15.26 18.21 -0.09
N PHE A 132 16.09 18.53 0.91
CA PHE A 132 15.63 18.88 2.25
C PHE A 132 15.98 20.33 2.57
N ARG A 133 14.98 21.10 3.05
CA ARG A 133 15.15 22.48 3.49
C ARG A 133 15.87 23.39 2.49
N GLY A 134 15.60 23.20 1.20
CA GLY A 134 16.19 24.00 0.12
C GLY A 134 17.54 23.49 -0.40
N HIS A 135 18.07 22.39 0.13
CA HIS A 135 19.35 21.81 -0.26
C HIS A 135 19.18 20.46 -0.96
N GLY A 136 19.74 20.37 -2.17
CA GLY A 136 19.75 19.15 -2.98
C GLY A 136 21.07 18.41 -2.86
N PHE A 137 21.04 17.12 -2.49
CA PHE A 137 22.19 16.23 -2.35
C PHE A 137 21.77 14.78 -2.63
N SER A 138 22.73 13.86 -2.70
CA SER A 138 22.46 12.42 -2.84
C SER A 138 22.68 11.68 -1.53
N VAL A 139 22.21 10.43 -1.45
CA VAL A 139 22.55 9.54 -0.35
C VAL A 139 24.07 9.38 -0.21
N ALA A 140 24.78 9.26 -1.34
CA ALA A 140 26.24 9.19 -1.36
C ALA A 140 26.90 10.44 -0.77
N ASP A 141 26.35 11.64 -1.02
CA ASP A 141 26.85 12.89 -0.43
C ASP A 141 26.67 12.90 1.10
N ALA A 142 25.53 12.40 1.59
CA ALA A 142 25.29 12.29 3.03
C ALA A 142 26.30 11.35 3.69
N VAL A 143 26.53 10.18 3.10
CA VAL A 143 27.55 9.21 3.58
C VAL A 143 28.96 9.82 3.52
N ALA A 144 29.32 10.49 2.43
CA ALA A 144 30.64 11.12 2.27
C ALA A 144 30.88 12.26 3.26
N SER A 145 29.84 12.87 3.79
CA SER A 145 29.93 13.90 4.85
C SER A 145 30.00 13.30 6.27
N ASP A 146 30.15 11.99 6.44
CA ASP A 146 30.00 11.32 7.73
C ASP A 146 28.70 11.72 8.47
N ASN A 147 27.62 11.89 7.70
CA ASN A 147 26.30 12.34 8.16
C ASN A 147 26.24 13.73 8.82
N THR A 148 27.28 14.54 8.74
CA THR A 148 27.30 15.90 9.29
C THR A 148 26.35 16.86 8.57
N ILE A 149 25.94 16.50 7.34
CA ILE A 149 24.95 17.28 6.57
C ILE A 149 23.63 17.43 7.32
N TRP A 150 23.24 16.43 8.13
CA TRP A 150 22.00 16.47 8.90
C TRP A 150 22.02 17.58 9.95
N GLY A 151 23.14 17.75 10.70
CA GLY A 151 23.34 18.86 11.63
C GLY A 151 23.41 20.23 10.95
N THR A 152 23.80 20.27 9.66
CA THR A 152 23.76 21.51 8.87
C THR A 152 22.35 21.90 8.47
N LEU A 153 21.48 20.92 8.21
CA LEU A 153 20.10 21.15 7.76
C LEU A 153 19.11 21.32 8.92
N TYR A 154 19.36 20.65 10.04
CA TYR A 154 18.51 20.64 11.22
C TYR A 154 19.33 21.06 12.43
N ASP A 155 18.78 21.91 13.27
CA ASP A 155 19.42 22.36 14.51
C ASP A 155 19.30 21.26 15.58
N ILE A 156 20.05 20.17 15.35
CA ILE A 156 20.09 19.00 16.23
C ILE A 156 21.13 19.16 17.33
N ASP A 157 20.94 18.46 18.45
CA ASP A 157 21.89 18.50 19.56
C ASP A 157 23.20 17.77 19.21
N GLN A 158 24.32 18.24 19.77
CA GLN A 158 25.66 17.68 19.48
C GLN A 158 25.76 16.16 19.65
N VAL A 159 24.98 15.57 20.55
CA VAL A 159 24.96 14.13 20.80
C VAL A 159 24.21 13.35 19.70
N GLU A 160 23.49 14.04 18.82
CA GLU A 160 22.72 13.50 17.69
C GLU A 160 23.49 13.66 16.36
N GLU A 161 24.53 14.53 16.34
CA GLU A 161 25.34 14.80 15.15
C GLU A 161 26.13 13.56 14.68
N GLY A 162 26.37 13.46 13.40
CA GLY A 162 27.14 12.37 12.78
C GLY A 162 26.45 11.02 12.75
N LEU A 163 25.22 10.91 13.25
CA LEU A 163 24.42 9.69 13.16
C LEU A 163 23.52 9.73 11.92
N ASP A 164 23.41 8.59 11.26
CA ASP A 164 22.38 8.37 10.25
C ASP A 164 20.99 8.43 10.92
N PRO A 165 19.98 9.09 10.32
CA PRO A 165 18.63 9.16 10.88
C PRO A 165 18.03 7.80 11.27
N ASN A 166 18.26 6.75 10.46
CA ASN A 166 17.77 5.40 10.78
C ASN A 166 18.52 4.80 11.96
N GLN A 167 19.80 5.12 12.12
CA GLN A 167 20.59 4.70 13.29
C GLN A 167 20.05 5.32 14.58
N ILE A 168 19.57 6.56 14.53
CA ILE A 168 18.93 7.21 15.68
C ILE A 168 17.65 6.45 16.06
N ILE A 169 16.81 6.12 15.09
CA ILE A 169 15.58 5.33 15.32
C ILE A 169 15.92 3.95 15.92
N ALA A 170 16.90 3.25 15.34
CA ALA A 170 17.36 1.96 15.83
C ALA A 170 17.88 2.03 17.27
N ASN A 171 18.69 3.04 17.58
CA ASN A 171 19.24 3.27 18.93
C ASN A 171 18.13 3.54 19.95
N ALA A 172 17.13 4.35 19.58
CA ALA A 172 15.99 4.63 20.44
C ALA A 172 15.19 3.36 20.75
N PHE A 173 14.85 2.60 19.73
CA PHE A 173 14.11 1.35 19.90
C PHE A 173 14.89 0.31 20.70
N ASN A 174 16.18 0.12 20.40
CA ASN A 174 17.07 -0.76 21.16
C ASN A 174 17.16 -0.40 22.65
N ARG A 175 17.19 0.91 22.96
CA ARG A 175 17.22 1.40 24.35
C ARG A 175 15.95 1.01 25.10
N ILE A 176 14.78 1.09 24.42
CA ILE A 176 13.49 0.67 24.98
C ILE A 176 13.46 -0.84 25.20
N LEU A 177 13.84 -1.62 24.20
CA LEU A 177 13.84 -3.09 24.27
C LEU A 177 14.75 -3.59 25.39
N LYS A 178 15.98 -3.05 25.48
CA LYS A 178 16.92 -3.40 26.57
C LYS A 178 16.36 -3.11 27.95
N ALA A 179 15.66 -1.98 28.12
CA ALA A 179 15.03 -1.64 29.40
C ALA A 179 13.93 -2.63 29.81
N ASN A 180 13.41 -3.41 28.86
CA ASN A 180 12.39 -4.45 29.07
C ASN A 180 12.96 -5.88 28.98
N ASN A 181 14.26 -6.05 29.00
CA ASN A 181 14.95 -7.34 28.84
C ASN A 181 14.64 -8.06 27.50
N TRP A 182 14.26 -7.33 26.48
CA TRP A 182 14.15 -7.83 25.11
C TRP A 182 15.49 -7.68 24.39
N SER A 183 15.87 -8.71 23.61
CA SER A 183 17.04 -8.65 22.75
C SER A 183 16.62 -8.46 21.30
N MET A 184 17.24 -7.51 20.60
CA MET A 184 17.15 -7.42 19.15
C MET A 184 18.13 -8.42 18.53
N GLY A 185 17.62 -9.52 18.00
CA GLY A 185 18.49 -10.55 17.40
C GLY A 185 18.04 -10.98 16.01
N GLU A 186 16.75 -11.00 15.76
CA GLU A 186 16.15 -11.57 14.56
C GLU A 186 14.93 -10.74 14.13
N GLU A 187 14.43 -10.98 12.94
CA GLU A 187 13.18 -10.44 12.45
C GLU A 187 12.03 -10.79 13.39
N LEU A 188 11.21 -9.80 13.76
CA LEU A 188 10.11 -9.99 14.69
C LEU A 188 8.87 -10.47 13.96
N SER A 189 8.23 -11.51 14.47
CA SER A 189 6.93 -11.97 13.99
C SER A 189 5.81 -10.96 14.32
N ALA A 190 4.68 -11.06 13.64
CA ALA A 190 3.51 -10.22 13.92
C ALA A 190 3.01 -10.36 15.38
N ASP A 191 3.12 -11.56 15.97
CA ASP A 191 2.76 -11.79 17.36
C ASP A 191 3.75 -11.11 18.32
N GLN A 192 5.05 -11.17 18.05
CA GLN A 192 6.06 -10.44 18.82
C GLN A 192 5.87 -8.93 18.72
N TRP A 193 5.51 -8.40 17.55
CA TRP A 193 5.16 -6.99 17.42
C TRP A 193 3.92 -6.61 18.24
N THR A 194 2.92 -7.49 18.31
CA THR A 194 1.77 -7.29 19.20
C THR A 194 2.18 -7.23 20.67
N GLU A 195 3.07 -8.13 21.11
CA GLU A 195 3.62 -8.08 22.47
C GLU A 195 4.42 -6.80 22.73
N ILE A 196 5.24 -6.36 21.78
CA ILE A 196 6.00 -5.11 21.89
C ILE A 196 5.06 -3.92 22.04
N ARG A 197 3.98 -3.83 21.26
CA ARG A 197 3.02 -2.73 21.40
C ARG A 197 2.35 -2.69 22.76
N GLU A 198 1.93 -3.85 23.27
CA GLU A 198 1.03 -3.95 24.42
C GLU A 198 1.72 -4.23 25.76
N LYS A 199 2.97 -4.74 25.75
CA LYS A 199 3.68 -5.17 26.96
C LYS A 199 5.01 -4.46 27.19
N VAL A 200 5.68 -3.99 26.13
CA VAL A 200 6.94 -3.26 26.28
C VAL A 200 6.66 -1.84 26.76
N GLU A 201 7.36 -1.42 27.80
CA GLU A 201 7.11 -0.16 28.49
C GLU A 201 8.28 0.81 28.38
N TRP A 202 7.96 2.09 28.34
CA TRP A 202 8.87 3.17 28.60
C TRP A 202 8.33 3.99 29.77
N LYS A 203 9.10 4.10 30.86
CA LYS A 203 8.70 4.78 32.12
C LYS A 203 7.34 4.31 32.65
N GLY A 204 7.08 3.00 32.65
CA GLY A 204 5.84 2.41 33.18
C GLY A 204 4.61 2.60 32.30
N LYS A 205 4.78 2.96 31.04
CA LYS A 205 3.72 3.16 30.06
C LYS A 205 4.00 2.36 28.80
N THR A 206 3.11 1.48 28.40
CA THR A 206 3.25 0.60 27.22
C THR A 206 3.30 1.39 25.92
N LEU A 207 3.97 0.86 24.89
CA LEU A 207 4.22 1.56 23.64
C LEU A 207 2.95 1.93 22.87
N ASN A 208 1.87 1.16 23.01
CA ASN A 208 0.57 1.52 22.42
C ASN A 208 -0.06 2.78 23.07
N LYS A 209 0.43 3.23 24.22
CA LYS A 209 -0.02 4.44 24.93
C LYS A 209 0.88 5.66 24.67
N TRP A 210 2.00 5.48 24.00
CA TRP A 210 2.89 6.55 23.58
C TRP A 210 2.61 6.97 22.14
N HIS A 211 2.54 8.29 21.89
CA HIS A 211 2.72 8.83 20.55
C HIS A 211 4.21 8.87 20.24
N ILE A 212 4.63 8.44 19.05
CA ILE A 212 6.06 8.28 18.73
C ILE A 212 6.86 9.59 18.88
N TRP A 213 6.33 10.72 18.44
CA TRP A 213 6.97 12.03 18.62
C TRP A 213 7.22 12.34 20.09
N GLY A 214 6.17 12.22 20.93
CA GLY A 214 6.27 12.43 22.37
C GLY A 214 7.23 11.46 23.06
N LEU A 215 7.31 10.22 22.58
CA LEU A 215 8.24 9.22 23.08
C LEU A 215 9.70 9.63 22.83
N PHE A 216 10.04 10.05 21.60
CA PHE A 216 11.39 10.52 21.29
C PHE A 216 11.76 11.76 22.11
N ARG A 217 10.82 12.72 22.26
CA ARG A 217 11.05 13.90 23.12
C ARG A 217 11.30 13.52 24.58
N ASP A 218 10.53 12.57 25.13
CA ASP A 218 10.72 12.07 26.49
C ASP A 218 12.03 11.28 26.67
N MET A 219 12.53 10.67 25.60
CA MET A 219 13.84 10.01 25.58
C MET A 219 15.01 10.98 25.50
N GLY A 220 14.77 12.28 25.32
CA GLY A 220 15.77 13.35 25.32
C GLY A 220 16.23 13.80 23.94
N TYR A 221 15.66 13.30 22.84
CA TYR A 221 15.98 13.80 21.49
C TYR A 221 15.45 15.21 21.28
N SER A 222 16.20 16.06 20.57
CA SER A 222 15.79 17.43 20.25
C SER A 222 14.54 17.48 19.37
N GLU A 223 13.81 18.60 19.37
CA GLU A 223 12.64 18.78 18.51
C GLU A 223 13.02 18.71 17.03
N GLU A 224 14.16 19.29 16.67
CA GLU A 224 14.68 19.28 15.31
C GLU A 224 15.18 17.88 14.90
N CYS A 225 15.72 17.08 15.83
CA CYS A 225 16.02 15.68 15.57
C CYS A 225 14.76 14.90 15.21
N VAL A 226 13.68 14.99 16.00
CA VAL A 226 12.44 14.28 15.71
C VAL A 226 11.82 14.75 14.38
N ARG A 227 11.94 16.04 14.05
CA ARG A 227 11.52 16.58 12.75
C ARG A 227 12.34 16.00 11.61
N MET A 228 13.66 15.93 11.77
CA MET A 228 14.56 15.28 10.80
C MET A 228 14.16 13.83 10.57
N LEU A 229 13.91 13.06 11.64
CA LEU A 229 13.46 11.68 11.52
C LEU A 229 12.15 11.58 10.74
N ALA A 230 11.16 12.43 11.03
CA ALA A 230 9.90 12.47 10.31
C ALA A 230 10.08 12.79 8.82
N ASP A 231 10.94 13.75 8.50
CA ASP A 231 11.16 14.17 7.11
C ASP A 231 11.93 13.10 6.30
N THR A 232 12.82 12.33 6.94
CA THR A 232 13.69 11.35 6.27
C THR A 232 13.12 9.95 6.17
N THR A 233 12.03 9.61 6.86
CA THR A 233 11.45 8.26 6.79
C THR A 233 10.70 7.96 5.49
N GLY A 234 10.40 8.97 4.68
CA GLY A 234 9.55 8.84 3.49
C GLY A 234 8.04 8.74 3.77
N PHE A 235 7.68 8.55 5.04
CA PHE A 235 6.30 8.58 5.57
C PHE A 235 6.24 9.52 6.79
N PRO A 236 6.33 10.84 6.60
CA PRO A 236 6.38 11.80 7.70
C PRO A 236 5.18 11.73 8.64
N ASP A 237 4.04 11.27 8.15
CA ASP A 237 2.84 11.10 8.96
C ASP A 237 2.94 9.97 9.98
N THR A 238 3.88 9.03 9.84
CA THR A 238 4.19 8.05 10.88
C THR A 238 4.57 8.72 12.20
N PHE A 239 5.21 9.90 12.15
CA PHE A 239 5.56 10.70 13.32
C PHE A 239 4.49 11.71 13.73
N LYS A 240 3.61 12.13 12.83
CA LYS A 240 2.62 13.21 13.05
C LYS A 240 1.19 12.72 13.23
N ALA A 241 0.88 11.50 12.76
CA ALA A 241 -0.46 10.93 12.82
C ALA A 241 -0.77 10.36 14.21
N PHE A 242 -1.99 9.85 14.36
CA PHE A 242 -2.52 9.30 15.62
C PHE A 242 -1.93 7.93 16.00
N THR A 243 -0.92 7.47 15.30
CA THR A 243 -0.28 6.17 15.48
C THR A 243 0.37 6.05 16.83
N ASN A 244 0.17 4.94 17.50
CA ASN A 244 0.91 4.61 18.69
C ASN A 244 2.38 4.25 18.36
N ALA A 245 3.28 4.46 19.31
CA ALA A 245 4.72 4.30 19.08
C ALA A 245 5.11 2.86 18.70
N GLY A 246 4.44 1.85 19.25
CA GLY A 246 4.71 0.46 18.89
C GLY A 246 4.34 0.14 17.45
N GLY A 247 3.19 0.64 16.98
CA GLY A 247 2.79 0.53 15.58
C GLY A 247 3.70 1.33 14.63
N ALA A 248 4.15 2.51 15.07
CA ALA A 248 5.10 3.31 14.30
C ALA A 248 6.45 2.60 14.15
N PHE A 249 7.00 2.02 15.23
CA PHE A 249 8.24 1.23 15.15
C PHE A 249 8.08 0.01 14.25
N GLN A 250 6.95 -0.69 14.31
CA GLN A 250 6.67 -1.82 13.41
C GLN A 250 6.69 -1.36 11.95
N LEU A 251 5.99 -0.28 11.61
CA LEU A 251 5.97 0.24 10.25
C LEU A 251 7.36 0.66 9.76
N LEU A 252 8.17 1.29 10.63
CA LEU A 252 9.54 1.67 10.30
C LEU A 252 10.47 0.46 10.16
N ALA A 253 10.25 -0.61 10.93
CA ALA A 253 11.01 -1.85 10.83
C ALA A 253 10.72 -2.64 9.55
N ASP A 254 9.57 -2.42 8.92
CA ASP A 254 9.26 -2.97 7.59
C ASP A 254 10.22 -2.45 6.50
N PHE A 255 11.04 -1.42 6.80
CA PHE A 255 12.07 -0.87 5.93
C PHE A 255 13.47 -1.05 6.54
N PRO A 256 14.05 -2.25 6.48
CA PRO A 256 15.37 -2.54 7.03
C PRO A 256 16.48 -1.88 6.21
N LYS A 257 17.71 -1.84 6.74
CA LYS A 257 18.87 -1.17 6.11
C LYS A 257 19.21 -1.68 4.70
N ASN A 258 18.97 -2.96 4.43
CA ASN A 258 19.16 -3.56 3.09
C ASN A 258 17.86 -4.31 2.73
N PRO A 259 16.82 -3.57 2.34
CA PRO A 259 15.53 -4.18 2.08
C PRO A 259 15.59 -5.00 0.79
N VAL A 260 15.14 -6.24 0.87
CA VAL A 260 14.86 -7.07 -0.31
C VAL A 260 13.36 -7.09 -0.50
N TYR A 261 12.91 -6.42 -1.54
CA TYR A 261 11.50 -6.40 -1.91
C TYR A 261 11.27 -7.07 -3.24
N ASN A 262 10.07 -7.56 -3.38
CA ASN A 262 9.55 -8.18 -4.58
C ASN A 262 8.29 -7.47 -5.07
N THR A 263 7.98 -7.70 -6.33
CA THR A 263 6.73 -7.34 -6.98
C THR A 263 6.34 -8.41 -7.98
N PHE A 264 5.17 -8.30 -8.60
CA PHE A 264 4.81 -9.14 -9.73
C PHE A 264 5.22 -8.47 -11.05
N ILE A 265 5.68 -9.27 -12.00
CA ILE A 265 6.13 -8.78 -13.30
C ILE A 265 5.01 -8.03 -14.05
N GLU A 266 3.78 -8.53 -14.00
CA GLU A 266 2.60 -7.89 -14.61
C GLU A 266 1.79 -7.02 -13.61
N GLY A 267 2.36 -6.71 -12.44
CA GLY A 267 1.74 -5.89 -11.42
C GLY A 267 1.01 -6.67 -10.34
N PHE A 268 0.72 -5.96 -9.27
CA PHE A 268 0.08 -6.55 -8.08
C PHE A 268 -1.35 -7.05 -8.32
N SER A 269 -2.00 -6.57 -9.39
CA SER A 269 -3.30 -7.11 -9.86
C SER A 269 -3.22 -8.61 -10.21
N THR A 270 -2.04 -9.14 -10.52
CA THR A 270 -1.81 -10.58 -10.78
C THR A 270 -2.37 -11.46 -9.66
N LEU A 271 -2.18 -11.05 -8.41
CA LEU A 271 -2.63 -11.83 -7.25
C LEU A 271 -4.16 -11.94 -7.14
N PRO A 272 -4.95 -10.85 -7.08
CA PRO A 272 -6.41 -10.95 -7.07
C PRO A 272 -6.97 -11.58 -8.34
N ASP A 273 -6.37 -11.35 -9.50
CA ASP A 273 -6.83 -11.95 -10.77
C ASP A 273 -6.65 -13.47 -10.80
N ALA A 274 -5.56 -14.00 -10.22
CA ALA A 274 -5.36 -15.43 -10.06
C ALA A 274 -6.44 -16.05 -9.16
N ILE A 275 -6.80 -15.42 -8.05
CA ILE A 275 -7.89 -15.89 -7.18
C ILE A 275 -9.23 -15.86 -7.95
N VAL A 276 -9.54 -14.77 -8.64
CA VAL A 276 -10.77 -14.67 -9.47
C VAL A 276 -10.84 -15.78 -10.50
N LYS A 277 -9.71 -16.17 -11.11
CA LYS A 277 -9.63 -17.31 -12.03
C LYS A 277 -9.98 -18.63 -11.35
N ARG A 278 -9.52 -18.89 -10.13
CA ARG A 278 -9.87 -20.08 -9.31
C ARG A 278 -11.35 -20.11 -8.89
N LEU A 279 -11.96 -18.92 -8.68
CA LEU A 279 -13.37 -18.76 -8.29
C LEU A 279 -14.35 -18.86 -9.47
N LYS A 280 -13.88 -18.77 -10.71
CA LYS A 280 -14.73 -18.74 -11.91
C LYS A 280 -15.68 -19.95 -11.98
N GLY A 281 -16.98 -19.67 -12.09
CA GLY A 281 -18.02 -20.70 -12.15
C GLY A 281 -18.40 -21.34 -10.80
N LYS A 282 -17.71 -20.98 -9.71
CA LYS A 282 -17.98 -21.47 -8.36
C LYS A 282 -18.60 -20.41 -7.45
N VAL A 283 -18.28 -19.14 -7.67
CA VAL A 283 -18.72 -18.01 -6.87
C VAL A 283 -19.33 -16.93 -7.76
N ASP A 284 -20.42 -16.33 -7.34
CA ASP A 284 -21.07 -15.21 -8.01
C ASP A 284 -20.37 -13.90 -7.60
N ILE A 285 -19.70 -13.23 -8.54
CA ILE A 285 -19.05 -11.93 -8.28
C ILE A 285 -19.83 -10.83 -9.00
N TYR A 286 -20.38 -9.89 -8.23
CA TYR A 286 -21.16 -8.75 -8.70
C TYR A 286 -20.34 -7.47 -8.51
N LEU A 287 -19.94 -6.84 -9.63
CA LEU A 287 -19.26 -5.56 -9.68
C LEU A 287 -20.28 -4.41 -9.78
N SER A 288 -19.85 -3.19 -9.49
CA SER A 288 -20.70 -1.99 -9.47
C SER A 288 -21.95 -2.20 -8.62
N THR A 289 -21.80 -2.92 -7.51
CA THR A 289 -22.88 -3.33 -6.63
C THR A 289 -22.51 -3.05 -5.18
N ASN A 290 -23.20 -2.09 -4.57
CA ASN A 290 -22.95 -1.66 -3.20
C ASN A 290 -23.96 -2.27 -2.22
N LEU A 291 -23.52 -2.67 -1.02
CA LEU A 291 -24.41 -2.98 0.08
C LEU A 291 -24.98 -1.67 0.65
N ASN A 292 -26.28 -1.45 0.42
CA ASN A 292 -26.96 -0.26 0.93
C ASN A 292 -27.36 -0.43 2.41
N SER A 293 -27.90 -1.58 2.78
CA SER A 293 -28.24 -1.89 4.18
C SER A 293 -28.41 -3.39 4.42
N MET A 294 -28.26 -3.80 5.67
CA MET A 294 -28.42 -5.17 6.14
C MET A 294 -29.49 -5.25 7.25
N HIS A 295 -30.43 -6.16 7.11
CA HIS A 295 -31.54 -6.37 8.03
C HIS A 295 -31.54 -7.80 8.55
N ASN A 296 -31.99 -8.03 9.77
CA ASN A 296 -32.17 -9.39 10.27
C ASN A 296 -33.33 -10.08 9.51
N ALA A 297 -33.15 -11.31 9.10
CA ALA A 297 -34.16 -12.21 8.56
C ALA A 297 -34.32 -13.44 9.46
N LYS A 298 -35.27 -14.32 9.17
CA LYS A 298 -35.56 -15.53 9.97
C LYS A 298 -34.31 -16.41 10.10
N ASP A 299 -33.63 -16.64 8.96
CA ASP A 299 -32.48 -17.55 8.88
C ASP A 299 -31.27 -16.80 8.29
N GLY A 300 -30.82 -15.72 8.97
CA GLY A 300 -29.68 -14.90 8.53
C GLY A 300 -30.05 -13.43 8.29
N PHE A 301 -29.79 -12.93 7.08
CA PHE A 301 -29.89 -11.51 6.76
C PHE A 301 -30.54 -11.26 5.41
N GLU A 302 -31.34 -10.21 5.32
CA GLU A 302 -31.73 -9.55 4.09
C GLU A 302 -30.73 -8.44 3.77
N LEU A 303 -30.07 -8.53 2.63
CA LEU A 303 -29.09 -7.57 2.14
C LEU A 303 -29.73 -6.76 1.02
N ARG A 304 -29.83 -5.45 1.18
CA ARG A 304 -30.34 -4.54 0.16
C ARG A 304 -29.18 -3.97 -0.62
N MET A 305 -29.09 -4.43 -1.87
CA MET A 305 -28.04 -4.06 -2.80
C MET A 305 -28.50 -2.89 -3.68
N ALA A 306 -27.61 -1.94 -3.97
CA ALA A 306 -27.85 -0.83 -4.87
C ALA A 306 -26.78 -0.78 -5.96
N ALA A 307 -27.11 -0.21 -7.12
CA ALA A 307 -26.10 0.10 -8.12
C ALA A 307 -25.08 1.09 -7.56
N ALA A 308 -23.81 0.84 -7.79
CA ALA A 308 -22.74 1.80 -7.56
C ALA A 308 -22.38 2.45 -8.90
N GLU A 309 -22.54 3.77 -8.98
CA GLU A 309 -22.09 4.59 -10.11
C GLU A 309 -20.84 5.35 -9.68
N ARG A 310 -19.82 5.28 -10.51
CA ARG A 310 -18.55 5.96 -10.28
C ARG A 310 -18.74 7.48 -10.22
N GLY A 311 -18.03 8.13 -9.31
CA GLY A 311 -18.07 9.61 -9.13
C GLY A 311 -19.39 10.14 -8.60
N LYS A 312 -20.34 9.27 -8.32
CA LYS A 312 -21.55 9.63 -7.58
C LYS A 312 -21.46 8.93 -6.24
N ASN A 313 -21.29 9.71 -5.18
CA ASN A 313 -21.51 9.22 -3.82
C ASN A 313 -22.80 8.41 -3.84
N ALA A 314 -22.70 7.10 -3.59
CA ALA A 314 -23.88 6.27 -3.51
C ALA A 314 -24.82 6.95 -2.53
N THR A 315 -25.92 7.53 -3.06
CA THR A 315 -26.83 8.27 -2.19
C THR A 315 -27.20 7.36 -1.05
N PRO A 316 -27.06 7.78 0.21
CA PRO A 316 -27.25 6.90 1.39
C PRO A 316 -28.57 6.15 1.40
N PHE A 317 -29.49 6.53 0.53
CA PHE A 317 -30.85 6.01 0.44
C PHE A 317 -31.27 5.83 -1.03
N SER A 318 -30.51 5.04 -1.79
CA SER A 318 -31.01 4.63 -3.11
C SER A 318 -32.37 3.96 -2.93
N LYS A 319 -33.39 4.49 -3.63
CA LYS A 319 -34.73 3.89 -3.64
C LYS A 319 -34.79 2.64 -4.51
N ASP A 320 -33.86 2.49 -5.46
CA ASP A 320 -33.76 1.32 -6.33
C ASP A 320 -32.77 0.32 -5.73
N THR A 321 -33.31 -0.58 -4.92
CA THR A 321 -32.55 -1.66 -4.30
C THR A 321 -33.12 -3.01 -4.67
N LYS A 322 -32.24 -4.01 -4.74
CA LYS A 322 -32.60 -5.43 -4.87
C LYS A 322 -32.19 -6.16 -3.59
N SER A 323 -33.10 -6.96 -3.05
CA SER A 323 -32.81 -7.74 -1.84
C SER A 323 -32.30 -9.11 -2.21
N VAL A 324 -31.22 -9.54 -1.57
CA VAL A 324 -30.74 -10.93 -1.54
C VAL A 324 -30.69 -11.41 -0.09
N HIS A 325 -30.73 -12.73 0.11
CA HIS A 325 -30.64 -13.33 1.44
C HIS A 325 -29.30 -14.03 1.63
N ALA A 326 -28.71 -13.96 2.81
CA ALA A 326 -27.51 -14.70 3.18
C ALA A 326 -27.61 -15.24 4.60
N ALA A 327 -27.23 -16.49 4.80
CA ALA A 327 -27.16 -17.06 6.14
C ALA A 327 -26.03 -16.39 6.96
N GLN A 328 -24.92 -16.08 6.32
CA GLN A 328 -23.74 -15.46 6.92
C GLN A 328 -23.21 -14.34 6.04
N VAL A 329 -22.59 -13.31 6.66
CA VAL A 329 -22.05 -12.15 5.96
C VAL A 329 -20.62 -11.87 6.42
N ILE A 330 -19.69 -11.77 5.48
CA ILE A 330 -18.32 -11.32 5.71
C ILE A 330 -18.19 -9.88 5.18
N LEU A 331 -17.92 -8.93 6.05
CA LEU A 331 -17.62 -7.55 5.69
C LEU A 331 -16.11 -7.42 5.45
N ALA A 332 -15.71 -7.56 4.19
CA ALA A 332 -14.31 -7.51 3.73
C ALA A 332 -13.96 -6.15 3.11
N THR A 333 -14.53 -5.09 3.63
CA THR A 333 -14.27 -3.70 3.22
C THR A 333 -13.48 -2.96 4.29
N ALA A 334 -12.80 -1.88 3.92
CA ALA A 334 -12.03 -1.06 4.84
C ALA A 334 -12.93 -0.35 5.87
N VAL A 335 -12.31 0.29 6.86
CA VAL A 335 -13.01 0.89 8.02
C VAL A 335 -14.10 1.87 7.60
N LYS A 336 -13.82 2.75 6.61
CA LYS A 336 -14.81 3.72 6.13
C LYS A 336 -16.06 3.03 5.55
N GLY A 337 -15.86 1.97 4.76
CA GLY A 337 -16.97 1.17 4.22
C GLY A 337 -17.77 0.49 5.33
N ILE A 338 -17.12 -0.02 6.38
CA ILE A 338 -17.81 -0.61 7.54
C ILE A 338 -18.62 0.45 8.29
N GLN A 339 -18.07 1.64 8.52
CA GLN A 339 -18.75 2.77 9.15
C GLN A 339 -20.00 3.19 8.36
N ASP A 340 -19.89 3.28 7.03
CA ASP A 340 -21.01 3.63 6.15
C ASP A 340 -22.12 2.57 6.16
N ILE A 341 -21.74 1.30 6.19
CA ILE A 341 -22.69 0.18 6.32
C ILE A 341 -23.36 0.17 7.69
N PHE A 342 -22.61 0.47 8.76
CA PHE A 342 -23.08 0.37 10.14
C PHE A 342 -24.36 1.19 10.36
N TYR A 343 -24.34 2.47 10.02
CA TYR A 343 -25.47 3.37 10.28
C TYR A 343 -26.71 3.09 9.43
N LYS A 344 -26.55 2.41 8.31
CA LYS A 344 -27.63 2.06 7.39
C LYS A 344 -28.23 0.67 7.69
N SER A 345 -27.57 -0.12 8.56
CA SER A 345 -27.87 -1.54 8.75
C SER A 345 -28.46 -1.83 10.12
N PRO A 346 -29.81 -1.96 10.24
CA PRO A 346 -30.44 -2.32 11.51
C PRO A 346 -29.91 -3.59 12.15
N ALA A 347 -29.40 -4.55 11.36
CA ALA A 347 -28.75 -5.76 11.86
C ALA A 347 -27.47 -5.46 12.67
N LEU A 348 -26.82 -4.31 12.40
CA LEU A 348 -25.63 -3.85 13.12
C LEU A 348 -26.00 -2.90 14.27
N PHE A 349 -26.59 -1.73 13.97
CA PHE A 349 -26.75 -0.66 14.97
C PHE A 349 -27.84 -0.92 16.01
N ARG A 350 -28.80 -1.83 15.76
CA ARG A 350 -29.84 -2.22 16.74
C ARG A 350 -29.44 -3.39 17.66
N HIS A 351 -28.26 -3.98 17.46
CA HIS A 351 -27.78 -5.04 18.32
C HIS A 351 -27.35 -4.46 19.69
N LYS A 352 -27.55 -5.24 20.78
CA LYS A 352 -27.17 -4.79 22.14
C LYS A 352 -25.70 -4.44 22.32
N GLN A 353 -24.82 -5.03 21.49
CA GLN A 353 -23.38 -4.75 21.47
C GLN A 353 -22.98 -3.71 20.39
N ALA A 354 -23.92 -3.04 19.75
CA ALA A 354 -23.62 -2.05 18.73
C ALA A 354 -22.65 -0.93 19.19
N PRO A 355 -22.79 -0.39 20.44
CA PRO A 355 -21.81 0.60 20.92
C PRO A 355 -20.39 0.03 21.03
N LYS A 356 -20.23 -1.23 21.45
CA LYS A 356 -18.92 -1.89 21.50
C LYS A 356 -18.34 -2.07 20.10
N LEU A 357 -19.13 -2.53 19.13
CA LEU A 357 -18.70 -2.66 17.75
C LEU A 357 -18.27 -1.31 17.16
N TRP A 358 -19.07 -0.27 17.37
CA TRP A 358 -18.75 1.06 16.91
C TRP A 358 -17.45 1.60 17.50
N ASN A 359 -17.25 1.44 18.81
CA ASN A 359 -16.01 1.85 19.46
C ASN A 359 -14.80 1.08 18.92
N ALA A 360 -14.92 -0.24 18.78
CA ALA A 360 -13.84 -1.08 18.26
C ALA A 360 -13.43 -0.71 16.80
N ILE A 361 -14.39 -0.41 15.92
CA ILE A 361 -14.13 0.07 14.56
C ILE A 361 -13.37 1.41 14.61
N ASN A 362 -13.68 2.28 15.56
CA ASN A 362 -13.06 3.59 15.70
C ASN A 362 -11.72 3.58 16.47
N GLU A 363 -11.22 2.43 16.90
CA GLU A 363 -9.85 2.27 17.38
C GLU A 363 -8.83 2.26 16.23
N VAL A 364 -9.30 2.24 15.00
CA VAL A 364 -8.50 2.26 13.78
C VAL A 364 -8.64 3.60 13.08
N GLU A 365 -7.52 4.18 12.67
CA GLU A 365 -7.46 5.40 11.85
C GLU A 365 -7.10 5.05 10.42
N GLY A 366 -7.80 5.66 9.46
CA GLY A 366 -7.46 5.58 8.05
C GLY A 366 -6.41 6.61 7.67
N ALA A 367 -5.41 6.20 6.91
CA ALA A 367 -4.36 7.07 6.41
C ALA A 367 -4.49 7.27 4.89
N GLU A 368 -4.34 8.51 4.46
CA GLU A 368 -4.39 8.89 3.06
C GLU A 368 -3.02 8.67 2.40
N LEU A 369 -3.04 8.20 1.17
CA LEU A 369 -1.88 8.20 0.27
C LEU A 369 -2.33 8.60 -1.13
N MET A 370 -1.40 9.19 -1.87
CA MET A 370 -1.64 9.60 -3.23
C MET A 370 -0.51 9.14 -4.13
N LYS A 371 -0.86 8.75 -5.34
CA LYS A 371 0.09 8.53 -6.45
C LYS A 371 -0.29 9.39 -7.63
N ILE A 372 0.72 10.04 -8.21
CA ILE A 372 0.59 10.80 -9.46
C ILE A 372 1.70 10.34 -10.37
N ASN A 373 1.36 9.80 -11.53
CA ASN A 373 2.31 9.29 -12.49
C ASN A 373 2.44 10.27 -13.65
N LEU A 374 3.66 10.66 -13.98
CA LEU A 374 4.00 11.40 -15.18
C LEU A 374 4.79 10.47 -16.10
N TYR A 375 4.23 10.18 -17.28
CA TYR A 375 4.87 9.36 -18.29
C TYR A 375 5.60 10.26 -19.28
N PHE A 376 6.85 9.94 -19.58
CA PHE A 376 7.71 10.69 -20.50
C PHE A 376 8.07 9.82 -21.70
N LYS A 377 8.39 10.49 -22.81
CA LYS A 377 8.85 9.84 -24.03
C LYS A 377 10.17 9.09 -23.84
N GLU A 378 11.01 9.58 -22.92
CA GLU A 378 12.31 8.99 -22.56
C GLU A 378 12.60 9.17 -21.06
N ALA A 379 13.48 8.34 -20.51
CA ALA A 379 13.96 8.46 -19.13
C ALA A 379 15.03 9.55 -19.02
N TRP A 380 14.66 10.82 -19.18
CA TRP A 380 15.55 11.97 -19.21
C TRP A 380 16.49 12.08 -17.99
N TRP A 381 16.14 11.49 -16.87
CA TRP A 381 16.96 11.45 -15.64
C TRP A 381 18.14 10.46 -15.72
N LEU A 382 18.23 9.66 -16.79
CA LEU A 382 19.32 8.71 -17.07
C LEU A 382 20.32 9.23 -18.11
N ASN A 383 19.92 10.15 -18.98
CA ASN A 383 20.69 10.52 -20.18
C ASN A 383 21.64 11.71 -19.99
N GLY A 384 21.98 12.05 -18.74
CA GLY A 384 22.92 13.13 -18.43
C GLY A 384 22.33 14.55 -18.48
N MET A 385 21.04 14.71 -18.78
CA MET A 385 20.36 16.02 -18.80
C MET A 385 20.53 16.77 -17.48
N THR A 386 20.60 16.05 -16.36
CA THR A 386 20.74 16.64 -15.03
C THR A 386 22.16 17.11 -14.71
N GLY A 387 23.17 16.73 -15.52
CA GLY A 387 24.59 16.94 -15.21
C GLY A 387 25.06 16.25 -13.92
N ARG A 388 24.32 15.28 -13.42
CA ARG A 388 24.54 14.53 -12.18
C ARG A 388 24.49 13.03 -12.45
N PRO A 389 24.99 12.19 -11.53
CA PRO A 389 24.86 10.74 -11.67
C PRO A 389 23.40 10.34 -11.87
N GLU A 390 23.19 9.34 -12.72
CA GLU A 390 21.89 8.78 -13.05
C GLU A 390 21.18 8.19 -11.84
N ILE A 391 19.85 8.17 -11.88
CA ILE A 391 19.00 7.54 -10.88
C ILE A 391 18.25 6.41 -11.55
N GLN A 392 18.66 5.17 -11.29
CA GLN A 392 18.07 4.01 -11.95
C GLN A 392 16.81 3.53 -11.24
N PHE A 393 16.82 3.42 -9.90
CA PHE A 393 15.74 2.82 -9.13
C PHE A 393 15.55 3.53 -7.78
N GLY A 394 14.53 3.12 -7.04
CA GLY A 394 14.30 3.50 -5.65
C GLY A 394 13.70 4.88 -5.47
N GLY A 395 13.50 5.25 -4.22
CA GLY A 395 12.88 6.50 -3.83
C GLY A 395 13.84 7.68 -3.78
N ASN A 396 13.38 8.84 -4.24
CA ASN A 396 14.03 10.12 -4.10
C ASN A 396 13.14 11.00 -3.23
N PHE A 397 13.67 11.59 -2.14
CA PHE A 397 12.84 12.16 -1.09
C PHE A 397 13.02 13.66 -0.94
N THR A 398 11.93 14.34 -0.58
CA THR A 398 11.94 15.80 -0.39
C THR A 398 11.06 16.23 0.77
N THR A 399 11.36 17.40 1.34
CA THR A 399 10.44 18.12 2.23
C THR A 399 9.37 18.91 1.48
N LEU A 400 9.47 19.00 0.14
CA LEU A 400 8.44 19.62 -0.71
C LEU A 400 7.14 18.77 -0.69
N PRO A 401 6.01 19.30 -1.16
CA PRO A 401 4.80 18.50 -1.41
C PRO A 401 5.01 17.27 -2.28
N LEU A 402 6.04 17.25 -3.11
CA LEU A 402 6.45 16.11 -3.92
C LEU A 402 6.71 14.84 -3.09
N ASN A 403 7.16 14.96 -1.86
CA ASN A 403 7.48 13.91 -0.89
C ASN A 403 8.47 12.87 -1.42
N ALA A 404 7.99 11.85 -2.16
CA ALA A 404 8.81 10.80 -2.74
C ALA A 404 8.55 10.65 -4.24
N ILE A 405 9.61 10.44 -5.02
CA ILE A 405 9.55 10.14 -6.45
C ILE A 405 10.26 8.83 -6.73
N TYR A 406 9.56 7.95 -7.44
CA TYR A 406 10.08 6.66 -7.89
C TYR A 406 10.12 6.62 -9.42
N PRO A 407 11.25 6.23 -10.04
CA PRO A 407 11.30 5.96 -11.47
C PRO A 407 10.77 4.57 -11.80
N PHE A 408 9.99 4.47 -12.88
CA PHE A 408 9.50 3.22 -13.45
C PHE A 408 9.81 3.14 -14.93
N TYR A 409 10.15 1.95 -15.39
CA TYR A 409 10.59 1.69 -16.75
C TYR A 409 9.74 0.62 -17.40
N ALA A 410 9.80 0.56 -18.73
CA ALA A 410 9.22 -0.55 -19.46
C ALA A 410 9.86 -1.88 -19.02
N LEU A 411 9.05 -2.93 -18.90
CA LEU A 411 9.49 -4.27 -18.50
C LEU A 411 10.60 -4.78 -19.41
N GLU A 412 10.54 -4.47 -20.70
CA GLU A 412 11.53 -4.82 -21.71
C GLU A 412 12.89 -4.14 -21.48
N SER A 413 12.92 -3.07 -20.70
CA SER A 413 14.13 -2.31 -20.36
C SER A 413 14.85 -2.84 -19.14
N ILE A 414 14.24 -3.75 -18.39
CA ILE A 414 14.79 -4.32 -17.16
C ILE A 414 15.25 -5.75 -17.43
N SER A 415 16.39 -6.14 -16.89
CA SER A 415 16.84 -7.53 -16.77
C SER A 415 16.92 -7.90 -15.29
N PHE A 416 16.43 -9.07 -14.95
CA PHE A 416 16.46 -9.61 -13.59
C PHE A 416 17.52 -10.71 -13.50
N ASP A 417 18.32 -10.71 -12.44
CA ASP A 417 19.34 -11.71 -12.16
C ASP A 417 19.37 -11.97 -10.64
N GLY A 418 18.70 -13.03 -10.23
CA GLY A 418 18.44 -13.30 -8.80
C GLY A 418 17.71 -12.12 -8.16
N ASP A 419 18.28 -11.57 -7.09
CA ASP A 419 17.72 -10.43 -6.35
C ASP A 419 18.03 -9.06 -6.99
N ASN A 420 18.68 -9.04 -8.15
CA ASN A 420 19.11 -7.83 -8.80
C ASN A 420 18.25 -7.49 -10.02
N ALA A 421 17.92 -6.22 -10.15
CA ALA A 421 17.36 -5.65 -11.36
C ALA A 421 18.39 -4.69 -11.99
N LYS A 422 18.55 -4.75 -13.31
CA LYS A 422 19.46 -3.88 -14.05
C LYS A 422 18.75 -3.26 -15.24
N LEU A 423 18.97 -1.98 -15.46
CA LEU A 423 18.50 -1.29 -16.66
C LEU A 423 19.46 -1.58 -17.82
N LYS A 424 18.87 -1.84 -18.99
CA LYS A 424 19.61 -1.95 -20.24
C LYS A 424 19.99 -0.54 -20.71
N HIS A 425 21.26 -0.21 -20.76
CA HIS A 425 21.76 1.10 -21.18
C HIS A 425 21.24 1.52 -22.58
N SER A 426 21.08 0.55 -23.49
CA SER A 426 20.50 0.76 -24.81
C SER A 426 19.01 1.16 -24.81
N HIS A 427 18.37 1.25 -23.64
CA HIS A 427 16.96 1.58 -23.48
C HIS A 427 16.73 2.85 -22.65
N TYR A 428 17.77 3.66 -22.41
CA TYR A 428 17.65 4.93 -21.68
C TYR A 428 16.79 5.96 -22.41
N ASP A 429 16.69 5.84 -23.72
CA ASP A 429 15.85 6.63 -24.63
C ASP A 429 14.41 6.10 -24.77
N ARG A 430 14.03 5.10 -23.96
CA ARG A 430 12.69 4.51 -24.00
C ARG A 430 11.71 5.23 -23.09
N PRO A 431 10.39 5.13 -23.38
CA PRO A 431 9.37 5.65 -22.51
C PRO A 431 9.48 5.11 -21.09
N ALA A 432 9.31 6.02 -20.13
CA ALA A 432 9.41 5.74 -18.70
C ALA A 432 8.50 6.66 -17.90
N ALA A 433 8.31 6.37 -16.62
CA ALA A 433 7.46 7.18 -15.75
C ALA A 433 8.18 7.59 -14.46
N LEU A 434 7.76 8.73 -13.91
CA LEU A 434 8.05 9.14 -12.54
C LEU A 434 6.75 9.14 -11.74
N THR A 435 6.75 8.39 -10.65
CA THR A 435 5.62 8.29 -9.72
C THR A 435 5.87 9.12 -8.49
N LEU A 436 5.07 10.15 -8.28
CA LEU A 436 4.92 10.80 -6.99
C LEU A 436 4.20 9.87 -6.03
N TYR A 437 4.73 9.71 -4.83
CA TYR A 437 4.12 8.97 -3.74
C TYR A 437 4.15 9.78 -2.46
N THR A 438 2.98 10.19 -1.97
CA THR A 438 2.87 11.10 -0.84
C THR A 438 1.75 10.70 0.12
N ASP A 439 1.91 11.08 1.39
CA ASP A 439 0.98 10.79 2.47
C ASP A 439 0.06 11.97 2.83
N PHE A 440 -0.75 11.81 3.85
CA PHE A 440 -1.86 12.66 4.26
C PHE A 440 -1.53 14.16 4.31
N SER A 441 -0.44 14.56 4.97
CA SER A 441 -0.15 15.98 5.17
C SER A 441 0.16 16.74 3.87
N LYS A 442 0.54 16.03 2.82
CA LYS A 442 0.89 16.59 1.51
C LYS A 442 -0.15 16.26 0.42
N SER A 443 -0.95 15.20 0.59
CA SER A 443 -1.97 14.81 -0.39
C SER A 443 -3.01 15.90 -0.60
N GLN A 444 -3.42 16.62 0.44
CA GLN A 444 -4.40 17.71 0.34
C GLN A 444 -3.91 18.89 -0.50
N PHE A 445 -2.59 19.15 -0.52
CA PHE A 445 -2.01 20.14 -1.43
C PHE A 445 -2.28 19.76 -2.90
N TRP A 446 -2.03 18.52 -3.26
CA TRP A 446 -2.26 18.02 -4.61
C TRP A 446 -3.74 17.92 -4.96
N GLU A 447 -4.60 17.52 -4.01
CA GLU A 447 -6.05 17.53 -4.20
C GLU A 447 -6.59 18.95 -4.52
N GLY A 448 -6.04 19.96 -3.85
CA GLY A 448 -6.37 21.36 -4.13
C GLY A 448 -6.05 21.75 -5.57
N LEU A 449 -4.88 21.36 -6.07
CA LEU A 449 -4.46 21.61 -7.45
C LEU A 449 -5.26 20.76 -8.46
N GLN A 450 -5.60 19.52 -8.12
CA GLN A 450 -6.37 18.62 -8.99
C GLN A 450 -7.76 19.16 -9.34
N ASN A 451 -8.31 19.99 -8.49
CA ASN A 451 -9.62 20.63 -8.72
C ASN A 451 -9.55 21.89 -9.60
N ILE A 452 -8.38 22.24 -10.15
CA ILE A 452 -8.18 23.40 -11.01
C ILE A 452 -8.17 22.95 -12.48
N GLU A 453 -9.14 23.42 -13.26
CA GLU A 453 -9.17 23.18 -14.70
C GLU A 453 -8.12 24.05 -15.44
N PRO A 454 -7.60 23.62 -16.59
CA PRO A 454 -7.99 22.41 -17.31
C PRO A 454 -7.31 21.14 -16.78
N MET A 455 -7.87 19.99 -17.12
CA MET A 455 -7.16 18.70 -16.99
C MET A 455 -6.03 18.65 -18.00
N PHE A 456 -4.97 17.90 -17.65
CA PHE A 456 -3.89 17.62 -18.59
C PHE A 456 -4.45 16.93 -19.83
N ASP A 457 -4.04 17.42 -21.00
CA ASP A 457 -4.51 16.93 -22.29
C ASP A 457 -3.33 16.62 -23.22
N SER A 458 -3.43 15.46 -23.86
CA SER A 458 -2.54 14.98 -24.92
C SER A 458 -3.30 13.95 -25.77
N ASP A 459 -2.82 13.63 -26.94
CA ASP A 459 -3.43 12.61 -27.80
C ASP A 459 -3.52 11.25 -27.07
N LEU A 460 -2.51 10.89 -26.31
CA LEU A 460 -2.52 9.69 -25.45
C LEU A 460 -3.55 9.81 -24.34
N GLN A 461 -3.61 10.94 -23.63
CA GLN A 461 -4.57 11.16 -22.56
C GLN A 461 -6.02 11.04 -23.06
N GLN A 462 -6.30 11.63 -24.22
CA GLN A 462 -7.63 11.52 -24.85
C GLN A 462 -7.96 10.08 -25.23
N HIS A 463 -6.98 9.32 -25.75
CA HIS A 463 -7.19 7.90 -26.08
C HIS A 463 -7.61 7.10 -24.85
N PHE A 464 -6.84 7.17 -23.77
CA PHE A 464 -7.11 6.41 -22.53
C PHE A 464 -8.43 6.84 -21.87
N SER A 465 -8.74 8.13 -21.88
CA SER A 465 -10.01 8.67 -21.34
C SER A 465 -11.24 8.20 -22.12
N LYS A 466 -11.12 8.07 -23.44
CA LYS A 466 -12.22 7.59 -24.31
C LYS A 466 -12.40 6.06 -24.25
N ALA A 467 -11.31 5.33 -24.15
CA ALA A 467 -11.35 3.88 -24.23
C ALA A 467 -11.98 3.20 -23.01
N LYS A 468 -12.10 3.89 -21.86
CA LYS A 468 -12.59 3.36 -20.57
C LYS A 468 -11.94 2.01 -20.19
N VAL A 469 -10.74 1.77 -20.69
CA VAL A 469 -10.06 0.48 -20.59
C VAL A 469 -9.48 0.28 -19.20
N GLN A 470 -9.08 1.37 -18.56
CA GLN A 470 -8.52 1.40 -17.20
C GLN A 470 -9.05 2.62 -16.46
N ASP A 471 -9.01 2.58 -15.13
CA ASP A 471 -9.40 3.69 -14.27
C ASP A 471 -8.29 4.78 -14.23
N LEU A 472 -7.78 5.14 -15.39
CA LEU A 472 -6.73 6.14 -15.56
C LEU A 472 -7.36 7.54 -15.51
N PHE A 473 -7.25 8.21 -14.37
CA PHE A 473 -7.70 9.59 -14.21
C PHE A 473 -6.58 10.54 -14.57
N PRO A 474 -6.80 11.52 -15.44
CA PRO A 474 -5.79 12.53 -15.72
C PRO A 474 -5.50 13.40 -14.49
N ALA A 475 -4.25 13.81 -14.33
CA ALA A 475 -3.92 14.93 -13.46
C ALA A 475 -4.44 16.25 -14.07
N SER A 476 -4.70 17.28 -13.24
CA SER A 476 -4.93 18.62 -13.78
C SER A 476 -3.63 19.22 -14.32
N GLN A 477 -3.72 20.19 -15.22
CA GLN A 477 -2.54 20.90 -15.72
C GLN A 477 -1.78 21.60 -14.57
N ALA A 478 -2.51 22.12 -13.58
CA ALA A 478 -1.92 22.74 -12.39
C ALA A 478 -1.08 21.75 -11.57
N VAL A 479 -1.52 20.50 -11.46
CA VAL A 479 -0.73 19.41 -10.81
C VAL A 479 0.54 19.15 -11.61
N VAL A 480 0.43 19.00 -12.94
CA VAL A 480 1.59 18.74 -13.81
C VAL A 480 2.62 19.86 -13.72
N ASP A 481 2.19 21.10 -13.83
CA ASP A 481 3.07 22.28 -13.80
C ASP A 481 3.82 22.37 -12.46
N GLU A 482 3.14 22.13 -11.34
CA GLU A 482 3.76 22.17 -10.02
C GLU A 482 4.70 20.96 -9.80
N MET A 483 4.35 19.76 -10.28
CA MET A 483 5.25 18.61 -10.24
C MET A 483 6.54 18.89 -11.01
N ILE A 484 6.45 19.38 -12.24
CA ILE A 484 7.63 19.74 -13.06
C ILE A 484 8.50 20.75 -12.34
N LYS A 485 7.92 21.78 -11.75
CA LYS A 485 8.65 22.79 -10.97
C LYS A 485 9.40 22.20 -9.76
N GLN A 486 8.75 21.32 -8.99
CA GLN A 486 9.39 20.67 -7.85
C GLN A 486 10.43 19.61 -8.28
N LEU A 487 10.21 18.90 -9.39
CA LEU A 487 11.20 18.02 -10.00
C LEU A 487 12.44 18.79 -10.45
N CYS A 488 12.28 19.98 -11.01
CA CYS A 488 13.42 20.85 -11.33
C CYS A 488 14.28 21.15 -10.10
N LEU A 489 13.67 21.41 -8.94
CA LEU A 489 14.39 21.61 -7.68
C LEU A 489 15.14 20.33 -7.23
N LEU A 490 14.44 19.19 -7.23
CA LEU A 490 15.02 17.91 -6.82
C LEU A 490 16.21 17.50 -7.69
N PHE A 491 16.08 17.64 -9.02
CA PHE A 491 17.12 17.27 -9.96
C PHE A 491 18.16 18.37 -10.21
N GLY A 492 17.92 19.59 -9.72
CA GLY A 492 18.83 20.73 -9.87
C GLY A 492 18.95 21.24 -11.30
N VAL A 493 17.85 21.22 -12.03
CA VAL A 493 17.74 21.69 -13.43
C VAL A 493 16.74 22.83 -13.56
N THR A 494 16.80 23.59 -14.63
CA THR A 494 15.90 24.73 -14.84
C THR A 494 14.68 24.42 -15.70
N ASN A 495 14.72 23.33 -16.45
CA ASN A 495 13.65 22.92 -17.35
C ASN A 495 13.61 21.40 -17.51
N LEU A 496 12.42 20.85 -17.71
CA LEU A 496 12.19 19.42 -17.95
C LEU A 496 11.23 19.23 -19.14
N PRO A 497 11.31 18.06 -19.82
CA PRO A 497 10.32 17.71 -20.83
C PRO A 497 8.92 17.62 -20.25
N GLN A 498 7.92 17.95 -21.06
CA GLN A 498 6.52 17.73 -20.69
C GLN A 498 6.19 16.23 -20.72
N PRO A 499 5.34 15.75 -19.81
CA PRO A 499 4.86 14.38 -19.88
C PRO A 499 3.98 14.16 -21.12
N ILE A 500 3.89 12.93 -21.58
CA ILE A 500 3.03 12.51 -22.69
C ILE A 500 1.69 11.92 -22.20
N LEU A 501 1.65 11.50 -20.96
CA LEU A 501 0.47 10.92 -20.31
C LEU A 501 0.57 11.15 -18.80
N THR A 502 -0.57 11.22 -18.11
CA THR A 502 -0.62 11.35 -16.65
C THR A 502 -1.64 10.39 -16.07
N SER A 503 -1.42 9.97 -14.82
CA SER A 503 -2.48 9.37 -14.01
C SER A 503 -2.45 9.92 -12.59
N TYR A 504 -3.64 10.04 -11.99
CA TYR A 504 -3.85 10.57 -10.66
C TYR A 504 -4.69 9.60 -9.83
N ARG A 505 -4.20 9.18 -8.69
CA ARG A 505 -4.93 8.33 -7.77
C ARG A 505 -4.79 8.80 -6.33
N SER A 506 -5.93 9.18 -5.72
CA SER A 506 -6.00 9.52 -4.30
C SER A 506 -6.77 8.43 -3.54
N TRP A 507 -6.14 7.88 -2.50
CA TRP A 507 -6.73 6.95 -1.55
C TRP A 507 -7.02 7.69 -0.26
N ASN A 508 -8.12 8.44 -0.22
CA ASN A 508 -8.42 9.43 0.83
C ASN A 508 -9.73 9.14 1.60
N GLY A 509 -10.34 7.99 1.40
CA GLY A 509 -11.62 7.64 2.04
C GLY A 509 -12.82 8.45 1.51
N LYS A 510 -12.65 9.16 0.40
CA LYS A 510 -13.70 9.94 -0.28
C LYS A 510 -14.06 9.28 -1.62
N ASP A 511 -15.20 9.64 -2.15
CA ASP A 511 -15.68 9.18 -3.45
C ASP A 511 -15.70 7.66 -3.58
N ASP A 512 -14.96 7.12 -4.54
CA ASP A 512 -14.96 5.69 -4.85
C ASP A 512 -13.85 4.92 -4.15
N PHE A 513 -12.89 5.59 -3.52
CA PHE A 513 -11.72 4.96 -2.93
C PHE A 513 -11.72 5.05 -1.40
N GLU A 514 -11.34 3.94 -0.78
CA GLU A 514 -11.09 3.86 0.64
C GLU A 514 -9.75 4.52 1.01
N TYR A 515 -9.44 4.59 2.30
CA TYR A 515 -8.11 4.95 2.76
C TYR A 515 -7.04 3.98 2.23
N ALA A 516 -5.84 4.49 2.01
CA ALA A 516 -4.72 3.71 1.48
C ALA A 516 -4.30 2.60 2.42
N TYR A 517 -4.15 2.92 3.68
CA TYR A 517 -3.81 1.99 4.75
C TYR A 517 -4.42 2.46 6.07
N HIS A 518 -4.19 1.70 7.14
CA HIS A 518 -4.75 2.00 8.45
C HIS A 518 -3.69 1.84 9.54
N GLN A 519 -3.96 2.45 10.70
CA GLN A 519 -3.11 2.35 11.87
C GLN A 519 -3.97 2.27 13.14
N TRP A 520 -3.52 1.46 14.11
CA TRP A 520 -4.15 1.42 15.43
C TRP A 520 -3.91 2.73 16.16
N ARG A 521 -4.97 3.32 16.66
CA ARG A 521 -4.91 4.57 17.41
C ARG A 521 -4.15 4.40 18.73
N LEU A 522 -3.80 5.53 19.30
CA LEU A 522 -3.26 5.61 20.65
C LEU A 522 -4.20 4.95 21.65
N ASN A 523 -3.67 4.15 22.57
CA ASN A 523 -4.36 3.34 23.57
C ASN A 523 -5.13 2.12 23.01
N ALA A 524 -5.10 1.80 21.74
CA ALA A 524 -5.71 0.59 21.22
C ALA A 524 -5.01 -0.66 21.77
N GLU A 525 -5.81 -1.62 22.25
CA GLU A 525 -5.36 -2.98 22.58
C GLU A 525 -5.73 -3.89 21.41
N ASP A 526 -4.91 -3.83 20.36
CA ASP A 526 -5.24 -4.42 19.07
C ASP A 526 -5.39 -5.95 19.11
N SER A 527 -4.70 -6.64 20.00
CA SER A 527 -4.87 -8.09 20.19
C SER A 527 -6.31 -8.45 20.59
N VAL A 528 -6.91 -7.67 21.49
CA VAL A 528 -8.30 -7.88 21.95
C VAL A 528 -9.29 -7.43 20.88
N THR A 529 -9.03 -6.27 20.29
CA THR A 529 -9.97 -5.64 19.34
C THR A 529 -10.05 -6.42 18.04
N ARG A 530 -8.94 -6.94 17.51
CA ARG A 530 -8.91 -7.79 16.31
C ARG A 530 -9.76 -9.04 16.48
N HIS A 531 -9.56 -9.78 17.58
CA HIS A 531 -10.32 -10.98 17.86
C HIS A 531 -11.81 -10.70 18.02
N TYR A 532 -12.18 -9.58 18.65
CA TYR A 532 -13.56 -9.17 18.76
C TYR A 532 -14.16 -8.83 17.39
N LEU A 533 -13.45 -8.07 16.55
CA LEU A 533 -13.95 -7.64 15.24
C LEU A 533 -14.08 -8.81 14.25
N ALA A 534 -13.27 -9.85 14.35
CA ALA A 534 -13.40 -11.04 13.50
C ALA A 534 -14.82 -11.66 13.59
N LYS A 535 -15.46 -11.63 14.77
CA LYS A 535 -16.86 -12.04 14.99
C LYS A 535 -17.52 -11.20 16.09
N PRO A 536 -17.97 -9.97 15.79
CA PRO A 536 -18.38 -9.00 16.81
C PRO A 536 -19.66 -9.41 17.56
N TYR A 537 -20.54 -10.16 16.93
CA TYR A 537 -21.79 -10.64 17.52
C TYR A 537 -21.80 -12.17 17.57
N LYS A 538 -21.65 -12.73 18.79
CA LYS A 538 -21.55 -14.18 19.00
C LYS A 538 -22.78 -14.95 18.50
N ASP A 539 -23.95 -14.32 18.55
CA ASP A 539 -25.25 -14.88 18.17
C ASP A 539 -25.63 -14.60 16.71
N LYS A 540 -24.76 -13.97 15.92
CA LYS A 540 -25.00 -13.62 14.52
C LYS A 540 -23.87 -14.11 13.62
N GLY A 541 -24.23 -14.48 12.39
CA GLY A 541 -23.28 -14.84 11.33
C GLY A 541 -22.71 -13.60 10.63
N ILE A 542 -22.09 -12.68 11.39
CA ILE A 542 -21.44 -11.47 10.86
C ILE A 542 -19.96 -11.53 11.23
N TYR A 543 -19.11 -11.37 10.23
CA TYR A 543 -17.65 -11.43 10.35
C TYR A 543 -17.02 -10.23 9.65
N LEU A 544 -15.89 -9.76 10.16
CA LEU A 544 -15.12 -8.67 9.58
C LEU A 544 -13.70 -9.15 9.27
N CYS A 545 -13.21 -8.83 8.10
CA CYS A 545 -11.82 -9.05 7.73
C CYS A 545 -11.32 -8.01 6.71
N ASN A 546 -10.21 -7.41 6.99
CA ASN A 546 -9.48 -6.52 6.08
C ASN A 546 -8.13 -6.13 6.70
N GLU A 547 -7.28 -5.45 5.96
CA GLU A 547 -5.97 -4.99 6.43
C GLU A 547 -6.09 -4.08 7.68
N ALA A 548 -7.12 -3.24 7.74
CA ALA A 548 -7.30 -2.27 8.81
C ALA A 548 -7.40 -2.88 10.21
N ILE A 549 -7.95 -4.09 10.31
CA ILE A 549 -8.16 -4.81 11.58
C ILE A 549 -7.16 -5.96 11.75
N SER A 550 -5.95 -5.80 11.23
CA SER A 550 -4.87 -6.79 11.34
C SER A 550 -3.77 -6.33 12.30
N ASP A 551 -2.86 -7.25 12.60
CA ASP A 551 -1.60 -6.99 13.31
C ASP A 551 -0.45 -6.58 12.39
N MET A 552 -0.71 -6.55 11.08
CA MET A 552 0.23 -6.15 10.05
C MET A 552 -0.45 -5.17 9.09
N GLN A 553 -0.81 -4.00 9.63
CA GLN A 553 -1.47 -2.94 8.87
C GLN A 553 -0.53 -2.39 7.77
N ALA A 554 -1.10 -1.74 6.76
CA ALA A 554 -0.43 -1.23 5.56
C ALA A 554 0.03 -2.29 4.55
N TRP A 555 -0.06 -3.57 4.85
CA TRP A 555 0.42 -4.64 3.99
C TRP A 555 -0.70 -5.60 3.54
N VAL A 556 -0.52 -6.19 2.36
CA VAL A 556 -1.45 -7.21 1.85
C VAL A 556 -1.52 -8.43 2.78
N ASN A 557 -0.38 -8.77 3.41
CA ASN A 557 -0.28 -9.87 4.35
C ASN A 557 -1.26 -9.71 5.53
N GLY A 558 -1.43 -8.50 6.05
CA GLY A 558 -2.41 -8.21 7.09
C GLY A 558 -3.85 -8.49 6.67
N SER A 559 -4.20 -8.29 5.39
CA SER A 559 -5.50 -8.67 4.86
C SER A 559 -5.74 -10.19 4.94
N LEU A 560 -4.72 -10.99 4.63
CA LEU A 560 -4.78 -12.45 4.66
C LEU A 560 -4.90 -12.94 6.11
N ARG A 561 -4.06 -12.45 7.02
CA ARG A 561 -4.09 -12.77 8.45
C ARG A 561 -5.45 -12.44 9.07
N SER A 562 -6.00 -11.28 8.76
CA SER A 562 -7.33 -10.89 9.22
C SER A 562 -8.44 -11.79 8.64
N ALA A 563 -8.31 -12.22 7.38
CA ALA A 563 -9.25 -13.15 6.79
C ALA A 563 -9.17 -14.54 7.45
N ASP A 564 -7.98 -15.07 7.72
CA ASP A 564 -7.80 -16.35 8.43
C ASP A 564 -8.43 -16.30 9.83
N MET A 565 -8.31 -15.18 10.54
CA MET A 565 -8.96 -14.99 11.84
C MET A 565 -10.49 -15.07 11.74
N ALA A 566 -11.10 -14.49 10.70
CA ALA A 566 -12.54 -14.59 10.45
C ALA A 566 -12.93 -16.01 10.01
N LEU A 567 -12.13 -16.65 9.16
CA LEU A 567 -12.35 -17.99 8.62
C LEU A 567 -12.23 -19.09 9.68
N ALA A 568 -11.46 -18.87 10.74
CA ALA A 568 -11.42 -19.78 11.90
C ALA A 568 -12.80 -20.05 12.50
N HIS A 569 -13.74 -19.11 12.39
CA HIS A 569 -15.13 -19.27 12.81
C HIS A 569 -15.97 -20.15 11.85
N PHE A 570 -15.41 -20.52 10.70
CA PHE A 570 -15.95 -21.48 9.76
C PHE A 570 -15.21 -22.83 9.85
N ASP A 571 -14.40 -23.05 10.90
CA ASP A 571 -13.52 -24.20 11.07
C ASP A 571 -12.54 -24.36 9.88
N ILE A 572 -12.02 -23.25 9.37
CA ILE A 572 -10.97 -23.21 8.35
C ILE A 572 -9.67 -22.78 9.03
N GLU A 573 -8.68 -23.64 8.97
CA GLU A 573 -7.33 -23.34 9.45
C GLU A 573 -6.61 -22.36 8.50
N ALA A 574 -5.59 -21.66 9.01
CA ALA A 574 -4.73 -20.85 8.17
C ALA A 574 -4.14 -21.68 7.02
N MET A 575 -3.76 -21.02 5.92
CA MET A 575 -3.18 -21.72 4.76
C MET A 575 -1.92 -22.49 5.17
N PRO A 576 -1.74 -23.75 4.70
CA PRO A 576 -0.54 -24.52 4.99
C PRO A 576 0.73 -23.78 4.57
N LYS A 577 1.77 -23.92 5.37
CA LYS A 577 3.08 -23.38 5.00
C LYS A 577 3.58 -24.04 3.73
N ARG A 578 4.15 -23.22 2.83
CA ARG A 578 4.82 -23.74 1.63
C ARG A 578 5.93 -24.72 2.02
N PRO A 579 6.15 -25.80 1.23
CA PRO A 579 7.27 -26.69 1.46
C PRO A 579 8.61 -25.94 1.29
N THR A 580 9.51 -26.07 2.26
CA THR A 580 10.85 -25.49 2.21
C THR A 580 11.80 -26.21 1.23
N GLU A 581 11.40 -27.37 0.69
CA GLU A 581 12.24 -28.26 -0.12
C GLU A 581 12.17 -28.06 -1.64
N ARG A 582 11.30 -27.20 -2.16
CA ARG A 582 11.43 -26.81 -3.58
C ARG A 582 12.33 -25.60 -3.63
N GLY A 583 13.47 -25.72 -4.35
CA GLY A 583 14.44 -24.65 -4.63
C GLY A 583 13.79 -23.39 -5.17
N GLY A 584 12.97 -22.81 -4.32
CA GLY A 584 12.31 -21.56 -4.46
C GLY A 584 13.19 -20.46 -3.85
N LEU A 585 12.68 -19.29 -3.76
CA LEU A 585 13.33 -18.07 -3.29
C LEU A 585 14.16 -18.22 -1.99
N ASP A 586 13.91 -19.28 -1.18
CA ASP A 586 14.59 -19.54 0.09
C ASP A 586 16.04 -20.11 -0.05
N GLU A 587 16.37 -20.81 -1.14
CA GLU A 587 17.74 -21.32 -1.34
C GLU A 587 18.72 -20.22 -1.81
N VAL A 588 18.20 -19.14 -2.35
CA VAL A 588 19.00 -18.03 -2.93
C VAL A 588 19.19 -16.88 -1.93
N ARG A 589 18.42 -16.85 -0.85
CA ARG A 589 18.38 -15.71 0.08
C ARG A 589 18.72 -16.13 1.50
N PRO A 590 19.83 -15.63 2.06
CA PRO A 590 20.04 -15.79 3.50
C PRO A 590 18.91 -15.05 4.24
N PRO A 591 18.37 -15.62 5.33
CA PRO A 591 17.39 -14.94 6.15
C PRO A 591 17.94 -13.57 6.58
N LEU A 592 17.09 -12.55 6.57
CA LEU A 592 17.43 -11.22 7.06
C LEU A 592 17.88 -11.31 8.52
N LYS A 593 19.18 -11.28 8.75
CA LYS A 593 19.80 -11.68 10.02
C LYS A 593 19.74 -10.63 11.12
N LYS A 594 19.25 -9.41 10.89
CA LYS A 594 19.17 -8.37 11.94
C LYS A 594 18.08 -7.35 11.62
N LEU A 595 17.25 -7.06 12.61
CA LEU A 595 16.44 -5.85 12.63
C LEU A 595 17.37 -4.64 12.49
N GLY A 596 17.27 -3.99 11.35
CA GLY A 596 17.88 -2.70 11.11
C GLY A 596 16.80 -1.75 10.60
N PHE A 597 16.79 -0.52 11.09
CA PHE A 597 15.94 0.52 10.51
C PHE A 597 16.75 1.17 9.40
N GLY A 598 16.35 0.94 8.15
CA GLY A 598 17.01 1.53 6.98
C GLY A 598 16.29 2.73 6.41
N GLY A 599 15.05 2.94 6.84
CA GLY A 599 14.15 3.89 6.17
C GLY A 599 13.83 3.43 4.76
N VAL A 600 13.01 4.21 4.05
CA VAL A 600 12.59 3.88 2.67
C VAL A 600 13.72 4.03 1.64
N TRP A 601 14.89 4.49 2.06
CA TRP A 601 16.07 4.77 1.24
C TRP A 601 17.35 4.04 1.74
N GLY A 602 17.20 3.14 2.70
CA GLY A 602 18.26 2.45 3.45
C GLY A 602 19.20 1.56 2.67
#